data_cae7467374fc36773861a13635fa0a3d
#
_entry.id   cae7467374fc36773861a13635fa0a3d
#
_cell.length_a   1.000
_cell.length_b   1.000
_cell.length_c   1.000
_cell.angle_alpha   90.00
_cell.angle_beta   90.00
_cell.angle_gamma   90.00
#
_symmetry.space_group_name_H-M   'P 1'
#
loop_
_entity.id
_entity.type
_entity.pdbx_description
1 polymer ?
#
loop_
_entity_poly.entity_id
_entity_poly.type
_entity_poly.pdbx_seq_one_letter_code
_entity_poly.pdbx_strand_id
1 'polypeptide(L)'
;MISFRHFALRRGSRLLLSDIDLVIQGGWRLGVIGRNGCGKSSLFAALQGTLEGDVGELEMSGKLRLASVAQETPALPDAAIDYVLGGDEELAAAIRDEAEAGERGDMEAMAKAHHRIEELNGYDGRARAGRLLHGLGFSPETHERAVQEFSGGWRGRLNLARALMCPSDLLLLDEPTNHLDLDAVLWLEEWLRRYQGTLLIISHDREFLDGVITHTLHLNDGKAKLYTGNYSAFERLRAEQLRQQQISHEREQAERAHLQSFIDRFKAKATKAKQAQSRMKRLEKLAGTEAVRAERPFSFQFAAPGRLPDSMLQLEDITAGYELLPLPAGERVGVRGHGRGEDGSERASMDPSASPSPSPHASPRRGEAVNVVLSDVRFSIEAGERIGLLGPNGAGKSTLVKTLVGELEPFGGERKVHKDLKIGYFAQHTVESLREGSSPLDHLLDKAPGVATQVMRDFLGTWDFAGDRAFESVDGFSGGERARLALALIAWDKPNLLLLDEPTNHLDLDMREALADALA
;
A
#
# COMPACT_ATOMS: atom_id res chain seq x y z
N MET A 1 -15.55 18.94 15.01
CA MET A 1 -16.70 18.08 14.63
C MET A 1 -16.83 18.13 13.12
N ILE A 2 -16.98 17.00 12.46
CA ILE A 2 -17.16 16.88 11.01
C ILE A 2 -18.55 16.27 10.81
N SER A 3 -19.39 16.87 9.98
CA SER A 3 -20.76 16.43 9.74
C SER A 3 -20.99 16.23 8.25
N PHE A 4 -21.51 15.08 7.89
CA PHE A 4 -22.00 14.75 6.56
C PHE A 4 -23.53 14.70 6.62
N ARG A 5 -24.22 15.39 5.69
CA ARG A 5 -25.69 15.39 5.57
C ARG A 5 -26.09 15.04 4.16
N HIS A 6 -26.78 13.91 3.98
CA HIS A 6 -27.21 13.40 2.69
C HIS A 6 -26.06 13.42 1.65
N PHE A 7 -24.83 13.22 2.13
CA PHE A 7 -23.62 13.40 1.34
C PHE A 7 -23.45 12.27 0.34
N ALA A 8 -23.19 12.63 -0.91
CA ALA A 8 -22.84 11.72 -1.98
C ALA A 8 -21.53 12.12 -2.64
N LEU A 9 -20.75 11.16 -3.05
CA LEU A 9 -19.43 11.36 -3.64
C LEU A 9 -19.29 10.55 -4.91
N ARG A 10 -18.84 11.21 -5.98
CA ARG A 10 -18.62 10.60 -7.29
C ARG A 10 -17.18 10.84 -7.74
N ARG A 11 -16.64 9.88 -8.47
CA ARG A 11 -15.36 10.06 -9.16
C ARG A 11 -15.54 9.69 -10.63
N GLY A 12 -15.47 10.69 -11.50
CA GLY A 12 -15.87 10.53 -12.90
C GLY A 12 -17.33 10.09 -13.02
N SER A 13 -17.61 9.02 -13.75
CA SER A 13 -18.97 8.49 -13.90
C SER A 13 -19.43 7.58 -12.74
N ARG A 14 -18.52 7.14 -11.87
CA ARG A 14 -18.80 6.15 -10.81
C ARG A 14 -19.25 6.85 -9.53
N LEU A 15 -20.45 6.51 -9.05
CA LEU A 15 -20.92 6.88 -7.72
C LEU A 15 -20.23 5.99 -6.68
N LEU A 16 -19.48 6.60 -5.76
CA LEU A 16 -18.70 5.88 -4.74
C LEU A 16 -19.44 5.83 -3.41
N LEU A 17 -20.05 6.94 -3.00
CA LEU A 17 -20.78 7.06 -1.75
C LEU A 17 -22.13 7.72 -2.04
N SER A 18 -23.18 7.29 -1.35
CA SER A 18 -24.55 7.81 -1.54
C SER A 18 -25.27 7.93 -0.21
N ASP A 19 -25.91 9.08 -0.02
CA ASP A 19 -26.81 9.36 1.11
C ASP A 19 -26.16 9.05 2.47
N ILE A 20 -24.99 9.66 2.71
CA ILE A 20 -24.27 9.48 3.96
C ILE A 20 -24.67 10.55 4.96
N ASP A 21 -25.21 10.11 6.11
CA ASP A 21 -25.43 10.91 7.29
C ASP A 21 -24.50 10.41 8.41
N LEU A 22 -23.49 11.21 8.73
CA LEU A 22 -22.42 10.83 9.66
C LEU A 22 -21.92 12.05 10.41
N VAL A 23 -21.67 11.88 11.71
CA VAL A 23 -21.00 12.90 12.55
C VAL A 23 -19.76 12.28 13.18
N ILE A 24 -18.61 12.90 12.94
CA ILE A 24 -17.33 12.54 13.56
C ILE A 24 -17.02 13.59 14.63
N GLN A 25 -16.84 13.14 15.87
CA GLN A 25 -16.57 14.04 16.99
C GLN A 25 -15.06 14.29 17.13
N GLY A 26 -14.72 15.42 17.73
CA GLY A 26 -13.34 15.77 18.02
C GLY A 26 -12.67 14.76 18.97
N GLY A 27 -11.39 14.46 18.71
CA GLY A 27 -10.60 13.53 19.51
C GLY A 27 -10.85 12.05 19.22
N TRP A 28 -11.71 11.70 18.26
CA TRP A 28 -11.88 10.33 17.83
C TRP A 28 -10.69 9.85 16.98
N ARG A 29 -10.31 8.60 17.19
CA ARG A 29 -9.39 7.89 16.30
C ARG A 29 -10.22 6.90 15.47
N LEU A 30 -10.47 7.24 14.22
CA LEU A 30 -11.39 6.56 13.33
C LEU A 30 -10.63 5.78 12.26
N GLY A 31 -10.77 4.46 12.22
CA GLY A 31 -10.31 3.62 11.12
C GLY A 31 -11.34 3.61 9.99
N VAL A 32 -10.93 3.97 8.78
CA VAL A 32 -11.79 3.92 7.58
C VAL A 32 -11.46 2.65 6.81
N ILE A 33 -12.39 1.71 6.80
CA ILE A 33 -12.22 0.38 6.23
C ILE A 33 -13.23 0.10 5.12
N GLY A 34 -12.89 -0.84 4.25
CA GLY A 34 -13.72 -1.28 3.12
C GLY A 34 -12.86 -1.79 1.97
N ARG A 35 -13.48 -2.46 1.02
CA ARG A 35 -12.81 -3.04 -0.16
C ARG A 35 -12.09 -1.96 -0.97
N ASN A 36 -11.09 -2.38 -1.77
CA ASN A 36 -10.43 -1.47 -2.68
C ASN A 36 -11.44 -0.90 -3.70
N GLY A 37 -11.30 0.41 -3.98
CA GLY A 37 -12.21 1.12 -4.88
C GLY A 37 -13.60 1.49 -4.29
N CYS A 38 -13.86 1.26 -2.97
CA CYS A 38 -15.12 1.67 -2.31
C CYS A 38 -15.20 3.17 -1.99
N GLY A 39 -14.12 3.94 -2.20
CA GLY A 39 -14.13 5.40 -2.01
C GLY A 39 -13.38 5.90 -0.77
N LYS A 40 -12.53 5.09 -0.10
CA LYS A 40 -11.76 5.51 1.09
C LYS A 40 -10.91 6.76 0.83
N SER A 41 -10.01 6.71 -0.14
CA SER A 41 -9.14 7.85 -0.50
C SER A 41 -9.93 9.01 -1.12
N SER A 42 -11.08 8.74 -1.77
CA SER A 42 -11.97 9.81 -2.26
C SER A 42 -12.67 10.53 -1.11
N LEU A 43 -13.02 9.83 -0.02
CA LEU A 43 -13.51 10.46 1.20
C LEU A 43 -12.46 11.39 1.81
N PHE A 44 -11.18 10.96 1.82
CA PHE A 44 -10.08 11.81 2.28
C PHE A 44 -9.90 13.04 1.38
N ALA A 45 -9.98 12.87 0.05
CA ALA A 45 -9.92 13.96 -0.89
C ALA A 45 -11.08 14.99 -0.67
N ALA A 46 -12.27 14.51 -0.32
CA ALA A 46 -13.38 15.38 0.04
C ALA A 46 -13.13 16.16 1.34
N LEU A 47 -12.57 15.52 2.38
CA LEU A 47 -12.17 16.17 3.63
C LEU A 47 -11.05 17.20 3.43
N GLN A 48 -10.15 16.96 2.49
CA GLN A 48 -9.09 17.90 2.09
C GLN A 48 -9.61 19.07 1.22
N GLY A 49 -10.86 18.99 0.76
CA GLY A 49 -11.43 19.99 -0.16
C GLY A 49 -10.91 19.88 -1.61
N THR A 50 -10.20 18.81 -1.96
CA THR A 50 -9.70 18.55 -3.32
C THR A 50 -10.72 17.86 -4.22
N LEU A 51 -11.77 17.29 -3.63
CA LEU A 51 -12.89 16.66 -4.33
C LEU A 51 -14.20 17.17 -3.73
N GLU A 52 -15.04 17.76 -4.55
CA GLU A 52 -16.36 18.25 -4.12
C GLU A 52 -17.39 17.12 -4.06
N GLY A 53 -18.34 17.22 -3.13
CA GLY A 53 -19.49 16.32 -3.05
C GLY A 53 -20.42 16.49 -4.25
N ASP A 54 -21.01 15.39 -4.71
CA ASP A 54 -22.01 15.40 -5.81
C ASP A 54 -23.37 15.93 -5.31
N VAL A 55 -23.75 15.55 -4.09
CA VAL A 55 -24.99 15.95 -3.43
C VAL A 55 -24.74 16.05 -1.92
N GLY A 56 -25.54 16.89 -1.23
CA GLY A 56 -25.48 17.03 0.22
C GLY A 56 -24.39 17.97 0.69
N GLU A 57 -24.14 17.96 1.99
CA GLU A 57 -23.24 18.91 2.64
C GLU A 57 -22.19 18.21 3.48
N LEU A 58 -20.96 18.71 3.39
CA LEU A 58 -19.85 18.37 4.27
C LEU A 58 -19.50 19.62 5.08
N GLU A 59 -19.83 19.61 6.35
CA GLU A 59 -19.52 20.70 7.28
C GLU A 59 -18.38 20.31 8.22
N MET A 60 -17.35 21.14 8.28
CA MET A 60 -16.29 21.06 9.29
C MET A 60 -16.39 22.27 10.20
N SER A 61 -16.50 22.04 11.52
CA SER A 61 -16.68 23.13 12.49
C SER A 61 -15.36 23.89 12.70
N GLY A 62 -15.42 25.20 12.49
CA GLY A 62 -14.33 26.12 12.77
C GLY A 62 -13.19 26.08 11.74
N LYS A 63 -12.08 26.72 12.08
CA LYS A 63 -10.82 26.65 11.32
C LYS A 63 -10.01 25.44 11.77
N LEU A 64 -10.41 24.22 11.34
CA LEU A 64 -9.65 23.02 11.63
C LEU A 64 -8.33 23.05 10.84
N ARG A 65 -7.20 22.92 11.56
CA ARG A 65 -5.91 22.68 10.94
C ARG A 65 -5.86 21.22 10.52
N LEU A 66 -5.81 20.98 9.22
CA LEU A 66 -5.76 19.65 8.64
C LEU A 66 -4.32 19.31 8.26
N ALA A 67 -3.84 18.16 8.70
CA ALA A 67 -2.62 17.54 8.21
C ALA A 67 -2.93 16.25 7.46
N SER A 68 -2.20 16.02 6.39
CA SER A 68 -2.30 14.77 5.62
C SER A 68 -0.95 14.42 5.01
N VAL A 69 -0.74 13.14 4.75
CA VAL A 69 0.46 12.67 4.05
C VAL A 69 0.28 12.95 2.55
N ALA A 70 1.24 13.65 1.95
CA ALA A 70 1.25 13.87 0.51
C ALA A 70 1.53 12.54 -0.22
N GLN A 71 0.84 12.32 -1.34
CA GLN A 71 1.03 11.10 -2.15
C GLN A 71 2.39 11.07 -2.87
N GLU A 72 2.91 12.23 -3.24
CA GLU A 72 4.20 12.36 -3.89
C GLU A 72 5.16 13.18 -3.04
N THR A 73 6.42 12.74 -2.98
CA THR A 73 7.49 13.49 -2.33
C THR A 73 8.39 14.05 -3.42
N PRO A 74 8.43 15.38 -3.57
CA PRO A 74 9.35 16.00 -4.52
C PRO A 74 10.80 15.69 -4.12
N ALA A 75 11.66 15.50 -5.12
CA ALA A 75 13.10 15.36 -4.92
C ALA A 75 13.71 16.76 -4.69
N LEU A 76 13.72 17.19 -3.41
CA LEU A 76 14.22 18.52 -3.01
C LEU A 76 15.68 18.44 -2.56
N PRO A 77 16.43 19.55 -2.73
CA PRO A 77 17.80 19.66 -2.23
C PRO A 77 17.87 19.91 -0.71
N ASP A 78 16.74 20.22 -0.07
CA ASP A 78 16.65 20.53 1.37
C ASP A 78 17.08 19.34 2.21
N ALA A 79 17.70 19.63 3.39
CA ALA A 79 18.00 18.59 4.36
C ALA A 79 16.73 17.92 4.89
N ALA A 80 16.79 16.61 5.17
CA ALA A 80 15.65 15.84 5.65
C ALA A 80 15.01 16.46 6.91
N ILE A 81 15.82 16.95 7.84
CA ILE A 81 15.34 17.57 9.07
C ILE A 81 14.61 18.89 8.81
N ASP A 82 15.09 19.70 7.87
CA ASP A 82 14.46 20.98 7.52
C ASP A 82 13.18 20.75 6.71
N TYR A 83 13.17 19.73 5.86
CA TYR A 83 11.95 19.27 5.18
C TYR A 83 10.84 18.87 6.15
N VAL A 84 11.19 18.11 7.21
CA VAL A 84 10.25 17.68 8.25
C VAL A 84 9.81 18.88 9.08
N LEU A 85 10.73 19.76 9.48
CA LEU A 85 10.43 20.99 10.22
C LEU A 85 9.45 21.89 9.46
N GLY A 86 9.56 21.92 8.11
CA GLY A 86 8.63 22.61 7.22
C GLY A 86 7.19 22.09 7.26
N GLY A 87 6.91 20.99 7.98
CA GLY A 87 5.55 20.54 8.29
C GLY A 87 4.81 21.49 9.23
N ASP A 88 5.52 22.17 10.13
CA ASP A 88 5.02 23.28 10.93
C ASP A 88 5.31 24.60 10.16
N GLU A 89 4.42 24.95 9.22
CA GLU A 89 4.62 26.06 8.28
C GLU A 89 4.79 27.40 8.99
N GLU A 90 4.04 27.64 10.07
CA GLU A 90 4.15 28.89 10.85
C GLU A 90 5.50 29.00 11.54
N LEU A 91 5.98 27.90 12.15
CA LEU A 91 7.28 27.85 12.77
C LEU A 91 8.41 27.97 11.76
N ALA A 92 8.33 27.26 10.66
CA ALA A 92 9.33 27.31 9.58
C ALA A 92 9.42 28.71 8.95
N ALA A 93 8.29 29.41 8.79
CA ALA A 93 8.25 30.79 8.34
C ALA A 93 8.93 31.73 9.36
N ALA A 94 8.59 31.61 10.64
CA ALA A 94 9.18 32.44 11.68
C ALA A 94 10.70 32.25 11.81
N ILE A 95 11.21 31.03 11.65
CA ILE A 95 12.65 30.72 11.64
C ILE A 95 13.33 31.35 10.42
N ARG A 96 12.70 31.31 9.23
CA ARG A 96 13.24 31.97 8.04
C ARG A 96 13.27 33.49 8.19
N ASP A 97 12.17 34.07 8.70
CA ASP A 97 12.07 35.51 8.94
C ASP A 97 13.15 36.00 9.91
N GLU A 98 13.45 35.22 10.98
CA GLU A 98 14.52 35.50 11.93
C GLU A 98 15.91 35.51 11.24
N ALA A 99 16.19 34.46 10.42
CA ALA A 99 17.45 34.36 9.70
C ALA A 99 17.63 35.51 8.70
N GLU A 100 16.61 35.81 7.90
CA GLU A 100 16.65 36.91 6.93
C GLU A 100 16.77 38.29 7.59
N ALA A 101 16.09 38.50 8.71
CA ALA A 101 16.22 39.74 9.49
C ALA A 101 17.64 39.88 10.07
N GLY A 102 18.23 38.77 10.52
CA GLY A 102 19.63 38.74 11.00
C GLY A 102 20.63 39.11 9.91
N GLU A 103 20.48 38.54 8.68
CA GLU A 103 21.33 38.87 7.54
C GLU A 103 21.22 40.35 7.12
N ARG A 104 20.03 40.94 7.22
CA ARG A 104 19.77 42.35 6.91
C ARG A 104 20.16 43.32 8.05
N GLY A 105 20.47 42.79 9.24
CA GLY A 105 20.73 43.57 10.43
C GLY A 105 19.51 44.31 11.00
N ASP A 106 18.29 43.87 10.65
CA ASP A 106 17.04 44.46 11.12
C ASP A 106 16.66 43.88 12.49
N MET A 107 17.08 44.57 13.53
CA MET A 107 16.88 44.14 14.91
C MET A 107 15.39 44.14 15.32
N GLU A 108 14.54 44.98 14.71
CA GLU A 108 13.12 45.01 15.03
C GLU A 108 12.38 43.82 14.41
N ALA A 109 12.66 43.50 13.13
CA ALA A 109 12.11 42.33 12.44
C ALA A 109 12.57 41.03 13.14
N MET A 110 13.87 40.95 13.49
CA MET A 110 14.45 39.83 14.24
C MET A 110 13.76 39.61 15.57
N ALA A 111 13.52 40.67 16.36
CA ALA A 111 12.82 40.57 17.65
C ALA A 111 11.37 40.08 17.49
N LYS A 112 10.67 40.53 16.44
CA LYS A 112 9.30 40.04 16.12
C LYS A 112 9.29 38.57 15.74
N ALA A 113 10.22 38.13 14.89
CA ALA A 113 10.35 36.73 14.49
C ALA A 113 10.69 35.84 15.69
N HIS A 114 11.60 36.30 16.53
CA HIS A 114 11.99 35.60 17.77
C HIS A 114 10.80 35.43 18.74
N HIS A 115 9.99 36.47 18.94
CA HIS A 115 8.78 36.38 19.75
C HIS A 115 7.77 35.40 19.15
N ARG A 116 7.64 35.37 17.80
CA ARG A 116 6.77 34.41 17.13
C ARG A 116 7.24 32.97 17.32
N ILE A 117 8.53 32.72 17.26
CA ILE A 117 9.12 31.40 17.55
C ILE A 117 8.81 30.97 18.98
N GLU A 118 8.89 31.90 19.94
CA GLU A 118 8.55 31.64 21.35
C GLU A 118 7.07 31.28 21.50
N GLU A 119 6.16 32.05 20.93
CA GLU A 119 4.69 31.77 20.92
C GLU A 119 4.35 30.40 20.37
N LEU A 120 5.08 29.96 19.32
CA LEU A 120 4.90 28.67 18.67
C LEU A 120 5.64 27.51 19.39
N ASN A 121 6.25 27.76 20.56
CA ASN A 121 7.13 26.80 21.23
C ASN A 121 8.21 26.23 20.27
N GLY A 122 8.80 27.11 19.46
CA GLY A 122 9.67 26.72 18.33
C GLY A 122 11.09 26.32 18.73
N TYR A 123 11.56 26.63 19.96
CA TYR A 123 12.94 26.33 20.40
C TYR A 123 13.26 24.82 20.34
N ASP A 124 12.28 23.96 20.53
CA ASP A 124 12.46 22.51 20.40
C ASP A 124 12.03 21.95 19.04
N GLY A 125 11.67 22.82 18.07
CA GLY A 125 11.16 22.42 16.75
C GLY A 125 12.07 21.44 16.03
N ARG A 126 13.39 21.76 15.94
CA ARG A 126 14.39 20.88 15.33
C ARG A 126 14.54 19.56 16.10
N ALA A 127 14.46 19.60 17.44
CA ALA A 127 14.49 18.40 18.27
C ALA A 127 13.22 17.53 18.07
N ARG A 128 12.04 18.15 17.89
CA ARG A 128 10.80 17.43 17.55
C ARG A 128 10.93 16.74 16.20
N ALA A 129 11.40 17.46 15.16
CA ALA A 129 11.66 16.90 13.85
C ALA A 129 12.65 15.73 13.91
N GLY A 130 13.75 15.88 14.68
CA GLY A 130 14.74 14.82 14.89
C GLY A 130 14.15 13.59 15.60
N ARG A 131 13.25 13.75 16.57
CA ARG A 131 12.54 12.63 17.22
C ARG A 131 11.61 11.89 16.27
N LEU A 132 10.90 12.63 15.39
CA LEU A 132 10.04 12.04 14.36
C LEU A 132 10.87 11.22 13.34
N LEU A 133 11.98 11.79 12.87
CA LEU A 133 12.89 11.10 11.97
C LEU A 133 13.45 9.83 12.60
N HIS A 134 13.98 9.93 13.83
CA HIS A 134 14.52 8.78 14.54
C HIS A 134 13.48 7.67 14.74
N GLY A 135 12.27 8.04 15.14
CA GLY A 135 11.18 7.08 15.34
C GLY A 135 10.75 6.37 14.05
N LEU A 136 10.91 7.02 12.89
CA LEU A 136 10.65 6.43 11.58
C LEU A 136 11.89 5.74 10.96
N GLY A 137 12.94 5.52 11.77
CA GLY A 137 14.10 4.72 11.40
C GLY A 137 15.26 5.48 10.75
N PHE A 138 15.22 6.83 10.71
CA PHE A 138 16.35 7.61 10.21
C PHE A 138 17.46 7.72 11.27
N SER A 139 18.66 7.33 10.92
CA SER A 139 19.81 7.55 11.79
C SER A 139 20.16 9.05 11.88
N PRO A 140 20.67 9.54 13.01
CA PRO A 140 21.01 10.97 13.17
C PRO A 140 21.94 11.51 12.07
N GLU A 141 22.82 10.68 11.55
CA GLU A 141 23.77 11.02 10.48
C GLU A 141 23.07 11.33 9.15
N THR A 142 21.85 10.82 8.96
CA THR A 142 21.08 11.01 7.73
C THR A 142 20.17 12.23 7.78
N HIS A 143 20.02 12.88 8.92
CA HIS A 143 19.11 14.02 9.10
C HIS A 143 19.50 15.23 8.25
N GLU A 144 20.79 15.42 8.01
CA GLU A 144 21.32 16.52 7.19
C GLU A 144 21.46 16.18 5.70
N ARG A 145 21.10 14.94 5.28
CA ARG A 145 21.14 14.56 3.88
C ARG A 145 19.97 15.16 3.11
N ALA A 146 20.21 15.49 1.84
CA ALA A 146 19.19 16.04 0.95
C ALA A 146 18.05 15.01 0.69
N VAL A 147 16.81 15.49 0.65
CA VAL A 147 15.62 14.65 0.40
C VAL A 147 15.75 13.85 -0.90
N GLN A 148 16.33 14.44 -1.94
CA GLN A 148 16.55 13.80 -3.24
C GLN A 148 17.49 12.58 -3.20
N GLU A 149 18.34 12.46 -2.18
CA GLU A 149 19.27 11.34 -2.02
C GLU A 149 18.61 10.08 -1.44
N PHE A 150 17.37 10.20 -0.96
CA PHE A 150 16.63 9.09 -0.39
C PHE A 150 15.83 8.34 -1.46
N SER A 151 15.70 7.02 -1.29
CA SER A 151 14.82 6.21 -2.14
C SER A 151 13.34 6.59 -1.95
N GLY A 152 12.47 6.16 -2.89
CA GLY A 152 11.03 6.44 -2.83
C GLY A 152 10.39 6.07 -1.50
N GLY A 153 10.67 4.88 -0.96
CA GLY A 153 10.15 4.44 0.34
C GLY A 153 10.62 5.31 1.51
N TRP A 154 11.90 5.71 1.53
CA TRP A 154 12.43 6.63 2.53
C TRP A 154 11.83 8.04 2.40
N ARG A 155 11.60 8.52 1.16
CA ARG A 155 10.90 9.79 0.93
C ARG A 155 9.46 9.74 1.42
N GLY A 156 8.76 8.61 1.24
CA GLY A 156 7.42 8.40 1.82
C GLY A 156 7.42 8.52 3.35
N ARG A 157 8.44 8.00 4.04
CA ARG A 157 8.62 8.19 5.50
C ARG A 157 8.89 9.64 5.88
N LEU A 158 9.65 10.40 5.06
CA LEU A 158 9.84 11.84 5.27
C LEU A 158 8.52 12.60 5.16
N ASN A 159 7.66 12.25 4.20
CA ASN A 159 6.31 12.83 4.10
C ASN A 159 5.47 12.54 5.33
N LEU A 160 5.53 11.30 5.83
CA LEU A 160 4.85 10.94 7.07
C LEU A 160 5.39 11.79 8.24
N ALA A 161 6.72 11.86 8.42
CA ALA A 161 7.34 12.69 9.46
C ALA A 161 6.88 14.17 9.37
N ARG A 162 6.85 14.72 8.15
CA ARG A 162 6.38 16.09 7.89
C ARG A 162 4.90 16.27 8.29
N ALA A 163 4.04 15.33 7.95
CA ALA A 163 2.63 15.37 8.35
C ALA A 163 2.44 15.28 9.87
N LEU A 164 3.25 14.46 10.55
CA LEU A 164 3.24 14.35 12.01
C LEU A 164 3.83 15.58 12.71
N MET A 165 4.70 16.33 12.04
CA MET A 165 5.24 17.60 12.56
C MET A 165 4.22 18.73 12.52
N CYS A 166 3.25 18.67 11.61
CA CYS A 166 2.22 19.69 11.44
C CYS A 166 1.31 19.78 12.69
N PRO A 167 1.19 20.96 13.32
CA PRO A 167 0.22 21.17 14.38
C PRO A 167 -1.20 21.07 13.81
N SER A 168 -1.89 19.96 14.06
CA SER A 168 -3.17 19.67 13.43
C SER A 168 -4.26 19.32 14.44
N ASP A 169 -5.50 19.67 14.09
CA ASP A 169 -6.71 19.30 14.81
C ASP A 169 -7.38 18.07 14.17
N LEU A 170 -7.06 17.84 12.87
CA LEU A 170 -7.47 16.69 12.08
C LEU A 170 -6.27 16.14 11.32
N LEU A 171 -5.94 14.88 11.57
CA LEU A 171 -4.87 14.15 10.89
C LEU A 171 -5.46 13.05 10.00
N LEU A 172 -5.14 13.08 8.71
CA LEU A 172 -5.55 12.09 7.72
C LEU A 172 -4.36 11.26 7.28
N LEU A 173 -4.40 9.95 7.53
CA LEU A 173 -3.34 9.01 7.16
C LEU A 173 -3.90 7.94 6.21
N ASP A 174 -3.40 7.90 4.99
CA ASP A 174 -3.75 6.87 3.99
C ASP A 174 -2.59 5.87 3.88
N GLU A 175 -2.81 4.64 4.36
CA GLU A 175 -1.85 3.53 4.39
C GLU A 175 -0.46 3.90 4.97
N PRO A 176 -0.40 4.48 6.20
CA PRO A 176 0.86 4.99 6.75
C PRO A 176 1.87 3.89 7.12
N THR A 177 1.44 2.64 7.24
CA THR A 177 2.30 1.49 7.54
C THR A 177 3.05 0.96 6.32
N ASN A 178 2.66 1.36 5.10
CA ASN A 178 3.35 0.94 3.89
C ASN A 178 4.82 1.42 3.92
N HIS A 179 5.73 0.53 3.57
CA HIS A 179 7.18 0.78 3.56
C HIS A 179 7.83 1.03 4.94
N LEU A 180 7.10 0.88 6.05
CA LEU A 180 7.67 0.90 7.39
C LEU A 180 8.16 -0.51 7.78
N ASP A 181 9.26 -0.56 8.53
CA ASP A 181 9.65 -1.77 9.24
C ASP A 181 8.90 -1.86 10.57
N LEU A 182 8.99 -3.02 11.22
CA LEU A 182 8.23 -3.30 12.43
C LEU A 182 8.48 -2.28 13.54
N ASP A 183 9.73 -1.86 13.73
CA ASP A 183 10.10 -0.91 14.78
C ASP A 183 9.45 0.46 14.53
N ALA A 184 9.45 0.93 13.28
CA ALA A 184 8.80 2.18 12.88
C ALA A 184 7.27 2.09 13.01
N VAL A 185 6.65 0.94 12.70
CA VAL A 185 5.21 0.71 12.90
C VAL A 185 4.85 0.80 14.37
N LEU A 186 5.57 0.10 15.25
CA LEU A 186 5.33 0.12 16.70
C LEU A 186 5.50 1.52 17.29
N TRP A 187 6.53 2.25 16.84
CA TRP A 187 6.74 3.63 17.25
C TRP A 187 5.60 4.55 16.78
N LEU A 188 5.15 4.41 15.53
CA LEU A 188 4.04 5.19 14.98
C LEU A 188 2.74 4.92 15.73
N GLU A 189 2.46 3.64 16.05
CA GLU A 189 1.31 3.25 16.86
C GLU A 189 1.30 3.97 18.21
N GLU A 190 2.44 3.96 18.91
CA GLU A 190 2.55 4.64 20.21
C GLU A 190 2.39 6.17 20.09
N TRP A 191 2.95 6.77 19.03
CA TRP A 191 2.80 8.19 18.76
C TRP A 191 1.33 8.57 18.51
N LEU A 192 0.63 7.80 17.67
CA LEU A 192 -0.79 8.04 17.33
C LEU A 192 -1.73 7.81 18.52
N ARG A 193 -1.41 6.93 19.43
CA ARG A 193 -2.16 6.78 20.71
C ARG A 193 -2.13 8.04 21.56
N ARG A 194 -1.05 8.80 21.49
CA ARG A 194 -0.86 10.04 22.27
C ARG A 194 -1.38 11.28 21.55
N TYR A 195 -1.73 11.13 20.26
CA TYR A 195 -2.25 12.26 19.49
C TYR A 195 -3.61 12.72 20.04
N GLN A 196 -3.73 14.05 20.31
CA GLN A 196 -4.90 14.63 20.96
C GLN A 196 -5.99 15.09 19.97
N GLY A 197 -5.64 15.30 18.70
CA GLY A 197 -6.58 15.70 17.65
C GLY A 197 -7.45 14.54 17.19
N THR A 198 -8.27 14.81 16.20
CA THR A 198 -9.06 13.79 15.51
C THR A 198 -8.20 13.10 14.47
N LEU A 199 -8.18 11.77 14.50
CA LEU A 199 -7.43 10.95 13.55
C LEU A 199 -8.39 10.18 12.65
N LEU A 200 -8.21 10.29 11.35
CA LEU A 200 -8.79 9.37 10.38
C LEU A 200 -7.66 8.60 9.70
N ILE A 201 -7.77 7.28 9.72
CA ILE A 201 -6.73 6.41 9.19
C ILE A 201 -7.34 5.34 8.28
N ILE A 202 -6.78 5.22 7.09
CA ILE A 202 -7.00 4.08 6.21
C ILE A 202 -5.81 3.15 6.39
N SER A 203 -6.04 1.91 6.76
CA SER A 203 -5.00 0.88 6.77
C SER A 203 -5.60 -0.50 6.53
N HIS A 204 -4.79 -1.37 5.97
CA HIS A 204 -5.06 -2.79 5.80
C HIS A 204 -4.29 -3.66 6.81
N ASP A 205 -3.67 -3.04 7.81
CA ASP A 205 -3.01 -3.71 8.92
C ASP A 205 -3.95 -3.78 10.13
N ARG A 206 -4.39 -5.00 10.47
CA ARG A 206 -5.36 -5.26 11.55
C ARG A 206 -4.78 -4.94 12.92
N GLU A 207 -3.56 -5.41 13.19
CA GLU A 207 -2.91 -5.24 14.48
C GLU A 207 -2.67 -3.76 14.77
N PHE A 208 -2.19 -3.04 13.76
CA PHE A 208 -2.01 -1.60 13.83
C PHE A 208 -3.34 -0.85 14.09
N LEU A 209 -4.41 -1.20 13.35
CA LEU A 209 -5.72 -0.60 13.58
C LEU A 209 -6.22 -0.89 15.00
N ASP A 210 -6.11 -2.13 15.47
CA ASP A 210 -6.55 -2.52 16.81
C ASP A 210 -5.79 -1.77 17.91
N GLY A 211 -4.52 -1.47 17.67
CA GLY A 211 -3.70 -0.70 18.60
C GLY A 211 -4.03 0.79 18.67
N VAL A 212 -4.53 1.38 17.58
CA VAL A 212 -4.67 2.84 17.43
C VAL A 212 -6.11 3.32 17.54
N ILE A 213 -7.07 2.68 16.84
CA ILE A 213 -8.40 3.25 16.63
C ILE A 213 -9.37 3.01 17.78
N THR A 214 -10.34 3.92 17.93
CA THR A 214 -11.45 3.83 18.90
C THR A 214 -12.80 3.64 18.24
N HIS A 215 -12.89 3.95 16.95
CA HIS A 215 -14.10 3.84 16.12
C HIS A 215 -13.73 3.31 14.75
N THR A 216 -14.67 2.61 14.11
CA THR A 216 -14.48 2.05 12.78
C THR A 216 -15.58 2.55 11.84
N LEU A 217 -15.20 3.17 10.74
CA LEU A 217 -16.09 3.57 9.65
C LEU A 217 -15.96 2.57 8.51
N HIS A 218 -17.00 1.78 8.33
CA HIS A 218 -17.05 0.77 7.26
C HIS A 218 -17.78 1.33 6.05
N LEU A 219 -17.04 1.39 4.92
CA LEU A 219 -17.58 1.75 3.61
C LEU A 219 -17.91 0.49 2.82
N ASN A 220 -19.17 0.28 2.52
CA ASN A 220 -19.64 -0.85 1.72
C ASN A 220 -20.85 -0.49 0.87
N ASP A 221 -20.86 -0.92 -0.40
CA ASP A 221 -21.96 -0.69 -1.35
C ASP A 221 -22.46 0.76 -1.41
N GLY A 222 -21.53 1.70 -1.40
CA GLY A 222 -21.82 3.13 -1.45
C GLY A 222 -22.35 3.72 -0.14
N LYS A 223 -22.41 2.95 0.94
CA LYS A 223 -22.87 3.41 2.26
C LYS A 223 -21.71 3.46 3.24
N ALA A 224 -21.83 4.32 4.24
CA ALA A 224 -20.92 4.44 5.35
C ALA A 224 -21.63 4.07 6.67
N LYS A 225 -21.04 3.18 7.44
CA LYS A 225 -21.58 2.77 8.73
C LYS A 225 -20.52 2.90 9.81
N LEU A 226 -20.85 3.63 10.87
CA LEU A 226 -19.99 3.84 12.02
C LEU A 226 -20.22 2.74 13.07
N TYR A 227 -19.12 2.21 13.59
CA TYR A 227 -19.09 1.27 14.70
C TYR A 227 -18.21 1.82 15.81
N THR A 228 -18.64 1.65 17.05
CA THR A 228 -17.82 1.96 18.22
C THR A 228 -16.92 0.77 18.54
N GLY A 229 -15.64 1.01 18.72
CA GLY A 229 -14.63 0.00 19.00
C GLY A 229 -13.55 -0.06 17.91
N ASN A 230 -12.53 -0.87 18.20
CA ASN A 230 -11.42 -1.14 17.30
C ASN A 230 -11.83 -2.13 16.18
N TYR A 231 -10.87 -2.52 15.36
CA TYR A 231 -11.14 -3.39 14.20
C TYR A 231 -11.69 -4.76 14.62
N SER A 232 -11.12 -5.42 15.63
CA SER A 232 -11.61 -6.70 16.16
C SER A 232 -13.02 -6.62 16.74
N ALA A 233 -13.39 -5.48 17.36
CA ALA A 233 -14.75 -5.25 17.83
C ALA A 233 -15.73 -5.12 16.66
N PHE A 234 -15.34 -4.39 15.62
CA PHE A 234 -16.10 -4.28 14.38
C PHE A 234 -16.35 -5.63 13.72
N GLU A 235 -15.32 -6.47 13.56
CA GLU A 235 -15.48 -7.81 12.96
C GLU A 235 -16.51 -8.65 13.70
N ARG A 236 -16.43 -8.68 15.03
CA ARG A 236 -17.40 -9.42 15.87
C ARG A 236 -18.82 -8.91 15.68
N LEU A 237 -19.01 -7.58 15.68
CA LEU A 237 -20.32 -6.95 15.47
C LEU A 237 -20.87 -7.23 14.07
N ARG A 238 -20.01 -7.16 13.05
CA ARG A 238 -20.39 -7.47 11.67
C ARG A 238 -20.78 -8.94 11.50
N ALA A 239 -19.99 -9.86 12.03
CA ALA A 239 -20.27 -11.29 11.98
C ALA A 239 -21.63 -11.63 12.65
N GLU A 240 -21.90 -11.04 13.81
CA GLU A 240 -23.20 -11.24 14.49
C GLU A 240 -24.36 -10.64 13.70
N GLN A 241 -24.21 -9.46 13.11
CA GLN A 241 -25.22 -8.85 12.23
C GLN A 241 -25.52 -9.72 11.00
N LEU A 242 -24.47 -10.21 10.33
CA LEU A 242 -24.63 -11.12 9.18
C LEU A 242 -25.35 -12.42 9.58
N ARG A 243 -24.98 -13.01 10.72
CA ARG A 243 -25.64 -14.19 11.25
C ARG A 243 -27.14 -13.94 11.53
N GLN A 244 -27.47 -12.82 12.15
CA GLN A 244 -28.87 -12.45 12.42
C GLN A 244 -29.66 -12.22 11.13
N GLN A 245 -29.04 -11.55 10.14
CA GLN A 245 -29.65 -11.35 8.82
C GLN A 245 -29.89 -12.68 8.11
N GLN A 246 -28.96 -13.62 8.17
CA GLN A 246 -29.12 -14.94 7.57
C GLN A 246 -30.25 -15.72 8.23
N ILE A 247 -30.31 -15.74 9.55
CA ILE A 247 -31.41 -16.40 10.30
C ILE A 247 -32.77 -15.75 9.94
N SER A 248 -32.83 -14.43 9.84
CA SER A 248 -34.03 -13.71 9.42
C SER A 248 -34.44 -14.10 8.00
N HIS A 249 -33.49 -14.13 7.08
CA HIS A 249 -33.74 -14.52 5.69
C HIS A 249 -34.22 -15.97 5.56
N GLU A 250 -33.60 -16.90 6.27
CA GLU A 250 -34.03 -18.29 6.29
C GLU A 250 -35.47 -18.45 6.83
N ARG A 251 -35.82 -17.70 7.92
CA ARG A 251 -37.20 -17.65 8.45
C ARG A 251 -38.17 -17.08 7.42
N GLU A 252 -37.82 -15.99 6.75
CA GLU A 252 -38.65 -15.39 5.72
C GLU A 252 -38.82 -16.34 4.51
N GLN A 253 -37.78 -17.04 4.09
CA GLN A 253 -37.89 -18.06 3.05
C GLN A 253 -38.79 -19.22 3.44
N ALA A 254 -38.65 -19.72 4.66
CA ALA A 254 -39.52 -20.77 5.20
C ALA A 254 -40.99 -20.30 5.26
N GLU A 255 -41.23 -19.06 5.70
CA GLU A 255 -42.59 -18.48 5.73
C GLU A 255 -43.14 -18.31 4.31
N ARG A 256 -42.34 -17.82 3.34
CA ARG A 256 -42.73 -17.72 1.92
C ARG A 256 -43.10 -19.10 1.34
N ALA A 257 -42.26 -20.11 1.57
CA ALA A 257 -42.53 -21.49 1.13
C ALA A 257 -43.83 -22.04 1.74
N HIS A 258 -44.07 -21.79 3.01
CA HIS A 258 -45.31 -22.19 3.71
C HIS A 258 -46.54 -21.47 3.15
N LEU A 259 -46.48 -20.17 2.96
CA LEU A 259 -47.57 -19.38 2.37
C LEU A 259 -47.86 -19.83 0.92
N GLN A 260 -46.82 -20.04 0.12
CA GLN A 260 -46.94 -20.50 -1.28
C GLN A 260 -47.62 -21.89 -1.32
N SER A 261 -47.16 -22.84 -0.50
CA SER A 261 -47.73 -24.20 -0.45
C SER A 261 -49.21 -24.18 -0.04
N PHE A 262 -49.60 -23.28 0.88
CA PHE A 262 -50.99 -23.11 1.27
C PHE A 262 -51.81 -22.51 0.12
N ILE A 263 -51.32 -21.48 -0.57
CA ILE A 263 -52.00 -20.86 -1.71
C ILE A 263 -52.24 -21.91 -2.81
N ASP A 264 -51.22 -22.69 -3.18
CA ASP A 264 -51.29 -23.70 -4.23
C ASP A 264 -52.31 -24.80 -3.89
N ARG A 265 -52.37 -25.20 -2.60
CA ARG A 265 -53.33 -26.24 -2.13
C ARG A 265 -54.78 -25.75 -2.09
N PHE A 266 -55.03 -24.47 -1.81
CA PHE A 266 -56.37 -23.95 -1.52
C PHE A 266 -56.88 -22.91 -2.52
N LYS A 267 -56.10 -22.49 -3.54
CA LYS A 267 -56.49 -21.50 -4.58
C LYS A 267 -57.77 -21.88 -5.31
N ALA A 268 -58.03 -23.18 -5.49
CA ALA A 268 -59.21 -23.70 -6.20
C ALA A 268 -60.44 -23.97 -5.32
N LYS A 269 -60.35 -23.81 -3.97
CA LYS A 269 -61.48 -24.12 -3.09
C LYS A 269 -62.21 -22.85 -2.65
N ALA A 270 -63.45 -22.65 -3.10
CA ALA A 270 -64.28 -21.48 -2.86
C ALA A 270 -64.44 -21.14 -1.37
N THR A 271 -64.50 -22.13 -0.49
CA THR A 271 -64.65 -21.95 0.97
C THR A 271 -63.42 -21.34 1.65
N LYS A 272 -62.24 -21.39 1.04
CA LYS A 272 -60.99 -20.85 1.60
C LYS A 272 -60.39 -19.71 0.75
N ALA A 273 -61.11 -19.27 -0.30
CA ALA A 273 -60.63 -18.23 -1.21
C ALA A 273 -60.25 -16.91 -0.52
N LYS A 274 -61.00 -16.46 0.47
CA LYS A 274 -60.71 -15.26 1.27
C LYS A 274 -59.42 -15.39 2.10
N GLN A 275 -59.15 -16.59 2.61
CA GLN A 275 -57.91 -16.86 3.37
C GLN A 275 -56.71 -16.95 2.41
N ALA A 276 -56.87 -17.52 1.23
CA ALA A 276 -55.83 -17.57 0.21
C ALA A 276 -55.48 -16.17 -0.29
N GLN A 277 -56.46 -15.29 -0.52
CA GLN A 277 -56.21 -13.90 -0.89
C GLN A 277 -55.47 -13.10 0.21
N SER A 278 -55.81 -13.29 1.48
CA SER A 278 -55.09 -12.64 2.59
C SER A 278 -53.62 -13.09 2.65
N ARG A 279 -53.35 -14.37 2.39
CA ARG A 279 -51.99 -14.92 2.37
C ARG A 279 -51.23 -14.51 1.11
N MET A 280 -51.88 -14.35 -0.04
CA MET A 280 -51.27 -13.76 -1.24
C MET A 280 -50.78 -12.32 -0.97
N LYS A 281 -51.61 -11.46 -0.35
CA LYS A 281 -51.19 -10.10 0.05
C LYS A 281 -50.03 -10.09 1.01
N ARG A 282 -49.93 -11.09 1.92
CA ARG A 282 -48.80 -11.24 2.83
C ARG A 282 -47.56 -11.70 2.09
N LEU A 283 -47.68 -12.62 1.14
CA LEU A 283 -46.59 -13.06 0.26
C LEU A 283 -46.04 -11.92 -0.60
N GLU A 284 -46.92 -11.08 -1.17
CA GLU A 284 -46.54 -9.88 -1.94
C GLU A 284 -45.76 -8.88 -1.07
N LYS A 285 -46.14 -8.67 0.18
CA LYS A 285 -45.39 -7.81 1.11
C LYS A 285 -44.00 -8.37 1.46
N LEU A 286 -43.87 -9.69 1.52
CA LEU A 286 -42.57 -10.37 1.75
C LEU A 286 -41.72 -10.40 0.46
N ALA A 287 -42.29 -10.18 -0.74
CA ALA A 287 -41.56 -10.18 -2.01
C ALA A 287 -40.60 -8.98 -2.19
N GLY A 288 -40.74 -7.94 -1.37
CA GLY A 288 -39.88 -6.73 -1.42
C GLY A 288 -38.57 -6.80 -0.65
N THR A 289 -38.31 -7.89 0.09
CA THR A 289 -37.04 -8.05 0.82
C THR A 289 -36.01 -8.66 -0.12
N GLU A 290 -35.12 -7.86 -0.66
CA GLU A 290 -34.02 -8.34 -1.48
C GLU A 290 -33.16 -9.32 -0.69
N ALA A 291 -32.80 -10.42 -1.33
CA ALA A 291 -31.87 -11.38 -0.76
C ALA A 291 -30.57 -10.64 -0.42
N VAL A 292 -30.24 -10.59 0.87
CA VAL A 292 -28.91 -10.16 1.29
C VAL A 292 -27.94 -11.11 0.58
N ARG A 293 -27.24 -10.63 -0.41
CA ARG A 293 -26.13 -11.36 -1.00
C ARG A 293 -25.09 -11.48 0.11
N ALA A 294 -25.03 -12.64 0.73
CA ALA A 294 -23.88 -12.98 1.57
C ALA A 294 -22.67 -12.88 0.62
N GLU A 295 -21.87 -11.85 0.82
CA GLU A 295 -20.59 -11.75 0.13
C GLU A 295 -19.82 -13.02 0.47
N ARG A 296 -19.56 -13.86 -0.49
CA ARG A 296 -18.66 -15.00 -0.29
C ARG A 296 -17.27 -14.39 -0.11
N PRO A 297 -16.56 -14.75 0.98
CA PRO A 297 -15.18 -14.29 1.12
C PRO A 297 -14.41 -14.75 -0.12
N PHE A 298 -13.61 -13.85 -0.67
CA PHE A 298 -12.73 -14.19 -1.78
C PHE A 298 -11.75 -15.26 -1.29
N SER A 299 -11.59 -16.32 -2.05
CA SER A 299 -10.64 -17.39 -1.75
C SER A 299 -10.05 -17.94 -3.03
N PHE A 300 -8.79 -18.26 -3.01
CA PHE A 300 -8.08 -18.90 -4.11
C PHE A 300 -7.10 -19.94 -3.56
N GLN A 301 -6.55 -20.77 -4.43
CA GLN A 301 -5.56 -21.76 -4.07
C GLN A 301 -4.47 -21.81 -5.14
N PHE A 302 -3.23 -21.97 -4.71
CA PHE A 302 -2.16 -22.32 -5.62
C PHE A 302 -2.29 -23.80 -5.97
N ALA A 303 -2.12 -24.13 -7.24
CA ALA A 303 -2.14 -25.52 -7.67
C ALA A 303 -0.95 -26.26 -7.04
N ALA A 304 -1.21 -27.45 -6.49
CA ALA A 304 -0.14 -28.29 -5.95
C ALA A 304 0.93 -28.53 -7.02
N PRO A 305 2.22 -28.34 -6.71
CA PRO A 305 3.31 -28.59 -7.64
C PRO A 305 3.40 -30.10 -7.97
N GLY A 306 3.70 -30.43 -9.24
CA GLY A 306 3.68 -31.82 -9.68
C GLY A 306 4.81 -32.67 -9.07
N ARG A 307 6.04 -32.24 -9.16
CA ARG A 307 7.22 -32.90 -8.58
C ARG A 307 8.11 -31.85 -7.93
N LEU A 308 8.43 -32.10 -6.67
CA LEU A 308 9.36 -31.25 -5.92
C LEU A 308 10.72 -31.95 -5.87
N PRO A 309 11.81 -31.27 -6.25
CA PRO A 309 13.17 -31.75 -6.00
C PRO A 309 13.53 -31.54 -4.53
N ASP A 310 14.32 -32.44 -3.92
CA ASP A 310 14.71 -32.34 -2.52
C ASP A 310 15.45 -31.02 -2.22
N SER A 311 16.42 -30.66 -3.05
CA SER A 311 17.11 -29.35 -3.02
C SER A 311 16.64 -28.53 -4.21
N MET A 312 16.04 -27.39 -3.95
CA MET A 312 15.46 -26.52 -4.98
C MET A 312 16.45 -25.46 -5.46
N LEU A 313 17.10 -24.78 -4.51
CA LEU A 313 18.00 -23.68 -4.78
C LEU A 313 19.04 -23.57 -3.66
N GLN A 314 20.30 -23.32 -4.01
CA GLN A 314 21.39 -23.09 -3.07
C GLN A 314 22.20 -21.86 -3.49
N LEU A 315 22.56 -21.06 -2.51
CA LEU A 315 23.50 -19.96 -2.61
C LEU A 315 24.75 -20.33 -1.80
N GLU A 316 25.93 -20.29 -2.42
CA GLU A 316 27.21 -20.58 -1.77
C GLU A 316 28.11 -19.33 -1.87
N ASP A 317 28.49 -18.79 -0.71
CA ASP A 317 29.40 -17.65 -0.55
C ASP A 317 29.04 -16.42 -1.43
N ILE A 318 27.75 -16.13 -1.55
CA ILE A 318 27.24 -15.07 -2.42
C ILE A 318 27.63 -13.69 -1.89
N THR A 319 28.25 -12.90 -2.77
CA THR A 319 28.45 -11.47 -2.60
C THR A 319 27.67 -10.76 -3.70
N ALA A 320 26.70 -9.92 -3.32
CA ALA A 320 25.83 -9.24 -4.27
C ALA A 320 25.55 -7.79 -3.87
N GLY A 321 25.21 -6.96 -4.84
CA GLY A 321 24.95 -5.54 -4.67
C GLY A 321 24.69 -4.85 -6.00
N TYR A 322 24.90 -3.55 -6.04
CA TYR A 322 24.60 -2.72 -7.21
C TYR A 322 25.84 -1.96 -7.67
N GLU A 323 26.03 -1.87 -8.97
CA GLU A 323 27.05 -1.00 -9.57
C GLU A 323 26.64 0.46 -9.38
N LEU A 324 27.54 1.28 -8.84
CA LEU A 324 27.34 2.72 -8.79
C LEU A 324 27.66 3.27 -10.19
N LEU A 325 26.64 3.72 -10.91
CA LEU A 325 26.83 4.42 -12.17
C LEU A 325 27.76 5.62 -11.92
N PRO A 326 28.82 5.81 -12.71
CA PRO A 326 29.64 7.00 -12.60
C PRO A 326 28.76 8.23 -12.83
N LEU A 327 28.81 9.19 -11.91
CA LEU A 327 28.16 10.48 -12.07
C LEU A 327 28.56 11.07 -13.43
N PRO A 328 27.63 11.65 -14.21
CA PRO A 328 27.97 12.27 -15.47
C PRO A 328 29.06 13.31 -15.22
N ALA A 329 30.16 13.22 -16.00
CA ALA A 329 31.33 14.08 -15.87
C ALA A 329 30.96 15.54 -16.21
N GLY A 330 30.61 16.33 -15.20
CA GLY A 330 30.20 17.70 -15.37
C GLY A 330 29.81 18.42 -14.09
N GLU A 331 30.60 18.28 -13.01
CA GLU A 331 30.67 19.31 -11.95
C GLU A 331 31.82 18.96 -10.99
N ARG A 332 33.03 19.25 -11.47
CA ARG A 332 34.18 19.43 -10.58
C ARG A 332 34.17 20.86 -10.09
N VAL A 333 33.64 21.11 -8.91
CA VAL A 333 33.91 22.34 -8.16
C VAL A 333 35.43 22.42 -7.92
N GLY A 334 36.05 23.41 -8.52
CA GLY A 334 37.48 23.59 -8.49
C GLY A 334 37.99 23.96 -7.11
N VAL A 335 38.82 23.09 -6.54
CA VAL A 335 39.81 23.50 -5.54
C VAL A 335 41.10 23.76 -6.27
N ARG A 336 41.49 25.04 -6.40
CA ARG A 336 42.80 25.46 -6.90
C ARG A 336 43.87 25.08 -5.90
N GLY A 337 44.73 24.15 -6.30
CA GLY A 337 46.00 23.90 -5.67
C GLY A 337 47.12 23.93 -6.74
N HIS A 338 48.07 24.85 -6.58
CA HIS A 338 49.25 25.05 -7.43
C HIS A 338 50.20 23.85 -7.37
N GLY A 339 50.78 23.50 -8.53
CA GLY A 339 51.99 22.63 -8.55
C GLY A 339 52.38 22.19 -9.97
N ARG A 340 53.47 22.76 -10.44
CA ARG A 340 54.18 22.59 -11.71
C ARG A 340 54.60 21.15 -12.04
N GLY A 341 54.74 20.85 -13.36
CA GLY A 341 55.92 20.13 -13.88
C GLY A 341 55.63 19.08 -14.96
N GLU A 342 55.87 19.42 -16.20
CA GLU A 342 56.63 18.75 -17.27
C GLU A 342 56.29 17.33 -17.78
N ASP A 343 55.94 17.32 -19.05
CA ASP A 343 56.44 16.55 -20.22
C ASP A 343 56.59 15.02 -20.20
N GLY A 344 56.14 14.41 -21.31
CA GLY A 344 56.52 13.08 -21.72
C GLY A 344 55.52 12.37 -22.65
N SER A 345 55.67 12.67 -23.96
CA SER A 345 55.02 11.96 -25.06
C SER A 345 55.56 10.55 -25.22
N GLU A 346 54.68 9.55 -25.38
CA GLU A 346 54.99 8.38 -26.23
C GLU A 346 53.72 7.76 -26.81
N ARG A 347 53.69 7.72 -28.14
CA ARG A 347 52.73 6.98 -28.97
C ARG A 347 53.12 5.55 -29.05
N ALA A 348 52.23 4.61 -28.80
CA ALA A 348 52.35 3.25 -29.23
C ALA A 348 51.08 2.77 -29.98
N SER A 349 51.34 2.21 -31.12
CA SER A 349 50.45 1.77 -32.18
C SER A 349 49.55 0.60 -31.79
N MET A 350 48.30 0.66 -32.24
CA MET A 350 47.31 -0.42 -32.22
C MET A 350 47.56 -1.43 -33.33
N ASP A 351 47.46 -2.72 -32.99
CA ASP A 351 47.29 -3.84 -33.91
C ASP A 351 45.91 -4.47 -33.67
N PRO A 352 45.04 -4.62 -34.68
CA PRO A 352 43.66 -5.10 -34.50
C PRO A 352 43.51 -6.53 -34.98
N SER A 353 43.80 -7.52 -34.14
CA SER A 353 43.31 -8.90 -34.37
C SER A 353 43.51 -9.80 -33.16
N ALA A 354 42.56 -9.83 -32.25
CA ALA A 354 42.32 -10.97 -31.36
C ALA A 354 40.94 -10.85 -30.72
N SER A 355 40.04 -11.75 -31.07
CA SER A 355 38.81 -12.00 -30.36
C SER A 355 39.10 -12.71 -29.05
N PRO A 356 38.63 -12.29 -27.88
CA PRO A 356 38.71 -13.08 -26.67
C PRO A 356 37.44 -13.91 -26.47
N SER A 357 37.63 -15.20 -26.28
CA SER A 357 36.64 -16.13 -25.73
C SER A 357 36.25 -15.75 -24.30
N PRO A 358 35.01 -15.95 -23.86
CA PRO A 358 34.60 -15.60 -22.50
C PRO A 358 35.18 -16.60 -21.49
N SER A 359 36.00 -16.14 -20.56
CA SER A 359 36.40 -16.88 -19.37
C SER A 359 35.37 -16.77 -18.26
N PRO A 360 35.03 -17.83 -17.53
CA PRO A 360 33.97 -17.84 -16.53
C PRO A 360 34.47 -17.44 -15.13
N HIS A 361 35.16 -16.36 -14.93
CA HIS A 361 35.45 -15.73 -13.62
C HIS A 361 35.98 -14.31 -13.85
N ALA A 362 35.10 -13.38 -14.12
CA ALA A 362 35.46 -11.97 -14.13
C ALA A 362 35.31 -11.39 -12.73
N SER A 363 36.39 -11.29 -12.00
CA SER A 363 36.49 -10.36 -10.86
C SER A 363 36.22 -8.93 -11.33
N PRO A 364 35.53 -8.06 -10.53
CA PRO A 364 35.22 -6.70 -10.93
C PRO A 364 36.49 -5.95 -11.35
N ARG A 365 36.44 -5.29 -12.49
CA ARG A 365 37.56 -4.50 -13.00
C ARG A 365 37.88 -3.39 -11.99
N ARG A 366 39.13 -3.25 -11.62
CA ARG A 366 39.63 -2.17 -10.72
C ARG A 366 39.19 -0.81 -11.26
N GLY A 367 38.21 -0.18 -10.58
CA GLY A 367 37.78 1.17 -10.87
C GLY A 367 36.27 1.44 -10.84
N GLU A 368 35.43 0.41 -10.78
CA GLU A 368 33.98 0.58 -10.63
C GLU A 368 33.62 0.58 -9.14
N ALA A 369 33.03 1.67 -8.68
CA ALA A 369 32.53 1.72 -7.30
C ALA A 369 31.26 0.85 -7.22
N VAL A 370 31.35 -0.29 -6.53
CA VAL A 370 30.23 -1.19 -6.28
C VAL A 370 29.71 -0.98 -4.86
N ASN A 371 28.41 -0.92 -4.71
CA ASN A 371 27.76 -0.94 -3.40
C ASN A 371 27.43 -2.40 -3.06
N VAL A 372 28.26 -3.05 -2.26
CA VAL A 372 28.03 -4.41 -1.78
C VAL A 372 26.98 -4.38 -0.68
N VAL A 373 25.88 -5.11 -0.88
CA VAL A 373 24.76 -5.20 0.07
C VAL A 373 24.75 -6.52 0.80
N LEU A 374 25.13 -7.61 0.13
CA LEU A 374 25.23 -8.97 0.69
C LEU A 374 26.67 -9.45 0.59
N SER A 375 27.22 -10.02 1.67
CA SER A 375 28.57 -10.58 1.74
C SER A 375 28.52 -11.96 2.33
N ASP A 376 29.19 -12.93 1.69
CA ASP A 376 29.38 -14.31 2.13
C ASP A 376 28.09 -15.04 2.55
N VAL A 377 26.99 -14.80 1.79
CA VAL A 377 25.68 -15.40 2.10
C VAL A 377 25.66 -16.85 1.66
N ARG A 378 25.34 -17.73 2.61
CA ARG A 378 25.00 -19.14 2.37
C ARG A 378 23.54 -19.36 2.70
N PHE A 379 22.79 -19.88 1.75
CA PHE A 379 21.36 -20.06 1.90
C PHE A 379 20.88 -21.22 1.03
N SER A 380 20.01 -22.07 1.56
CA SER A 380 19.42 -23.17 0.82
C SER A 380 17.92 -23.20 1.01
N ILE A 381 17.20 -23.65 -0.01
CA ILE A 381 15.75 -23.84 0.01
C ILE A 381 15.47 -25.29 -0.37
N GLU A 382 14.80 -26.01 0.54
CA GLU A 382 14.35 -27.37 0.33
C GLU A 382 12.86 -27.44 0.02
N ALA A 383 12.41 -28.57 -0.50
CA ALA A 383 11.02 -28.76 -0.84
C ALA A 383 10.12 -28.75 0.42
N GLY A 384 9.05 -27.96 0.37
CA GLY A 384 8.07 -27.85 1.46
C GLY A 384 8.43 -26.87 2.57
N GLU A 385 9.58 -26.21 2.52
CA GLU A 385 9.94 -25.18 3.48
C GLU A 385 9.13 -23.90 3.29
N ARG A 386 8.86 -23.23 4.41
CA ARG A 386 8.26 -21.89 4.46
C ARG A 386 9.19 -20.98 5.24
N ILE A 387 9.82 -20.04 4.55
CA ILE A 387 10.89 -19.21 5.09
C ILE A 387 10.43 -17.75 5.13
N GLY A 388 10.41 -17.14 6.31
CA GLY A 388 10.18 -15.71 6.50
C GLY A 388 11.49 -14.93 6.54
N LEU A 389 11.68 -13.96 5.65
CA LEU A 389 12.82 -13.04 5.66
C LEU A 389 12.48 -11.80 6.49
N LEU A 390 13.14 -11.65 7.63
CA LEU A 390 12.93 -10.54 8.55
C LEU A 390 14.19 -9.66 8.64
N GLY A 391 14.01 -8.38 8.88
CA GLY A 391 15.09 -7.42 9.08
C GLY A 391 14.67 -5.99 8.77
N PRO A 392 15.45 -4.98 9.22
CA PRO A 392 15.16 -3.58 8.96
C PRO A 392 15.20 -3.26 7.46
N ASN A 393 14.64 -2.10 7.10
CA ASN A 393 14.70 -1.65 5.71
C ASN A 393 16.15 -1.28 5.34
N GLY A 394 16.55 -1.66 4.13
CA GLY A 394 17.94 -1.54 3.68
C GLY A 394 18.88 -2.69 4.06
N ALA A 395 18.42 -3.67 4.86
CA ALA A 395 19.23 -4.84 5.24
C ALA A 395 19.56 -5.82 4.10
N GLY A 396 19.04 -5.57 2.88
CA GLY A 396 19.33 -6.41 1.71
C GLY A 396 18.30 -7.52 1.44
N LYS A 397 17.12 -7.49 2.06
CA LYS A 397 16.05 -8.49 1.84
C LYS A 397 15.68 -8.62 0.35
N SER A 398 15.32 -7.53 -0.30
CA SER A 398 14.97 -7.53 -1.73
C SER A 398 16.18 -7.85 -2.62
N THR A 399 17.40 -7.50 -2.21
CA THR A 399 18.63 -7.88 -2.90
C THR A 399 18.80 -9.42 -2.87
N LEU A 400 18.57 -10.04 -1.70
CA LEU A 400 18.60 -11.49 -1.57
C LEU A 400 17.54 -12.17 -2.45
N VAL A 401 16.29 -11.66 -2.41
CA VAL A 401 15.19 -12.20 -3.23
C VAL A 401 15.52 -12.09 -4.73
N LYS A 402 16.00 -10.93 -5.19
CA LYS A 402 16.42 -10.74 -6.59
C LYS A 402 17.56 -11.68 -6.99
N THR A 403 18.51 -11.94 -6.10
CA THR A 403 19.58 -12.91 -6.32
C THR A 403 19.01 -14.34 -6.39
N LEU A 404 18.03 -14.68 -5.53
CA LEU A 404 17.35 -15.98 -5.56
C LEU A 404 16.56 -16.19 -6.86
N VAL A 405 15.88 -15.17 -7.36
CA VAL A 405 15.17 -15.21 -8.66
C VAL A 405 16.15 -15.29 -9.84
N GLY A 406 17.30 -14.64 -9.72
CA GLY A 406 18.29 -14.51 -10.79
C GLY A 406 18.13 -13.22 -11.60
N GLU A 407 17.40 -12.24 -11.06
CA GLU A 407 17.35 -10.88 -11.62
C GLU A 407 18.59 -10.05 -11.29
N LEU A 408 19.30 -10.43 -10.21
CA LEU A 408 20.55 -9.82 -9.81
C LEU A 408 21.67 -10.87 -9.85
N GLU A 409 22.64 -10.66 -10.74
CA GLU A 409 23.83 -11.50 -10.80
C GLU A 409 24.79 -11.17 -9.64
N PRO A 410 25.24 -12.15 -8.86
CA PRO A 410 26.18 -11.91 -7.77
C PRO A 410 27.57 -11.56 -8.32
N PHE A 411 28.28 -10.70 -7.60
CA PHE A 411 29.70 -10.38 -7.90
C PHE A 411 30.64 -11.54 -7.58
N GLY A 412 30.24 -12.46 -6.69
CA GLY A 412 30.99 -13.63 -6.29
C GLY A 412 30.10 -14.69 -5.65
N GLY A 413 30.65 -15.92 -5.55
CA GLY A 413 29.89 -17.07 -5.09
C GLY A 413 29.17 -17.83 -6.21
N GLU A 414 28.38 -18.82 -5.86
CA GLU A 414 27.70 -19.69 -6.82
C GLU A 414 26.21 -19.83 -6.47
N ARG A 415 25.33 -19.61 -7.46
CA ARG A 415 23.89 -19.87 -7.38
C ARG A 415 23.56 -21.17 -8.10
N LYS A 416 23.21 -22.21 -7.34
CA LYS A 416 22.84 -23.53 -7.86
C LYS A 416 21.32 -23.66 -7.91
N VAL A 417 20.76 -23.95 -9.06
CA VAL A 417 19.33 -24.06 -9.30
C VAL A 417 18.99 -25.40 -9.87
N HIS A 418 17.98 -26.07 -9.30
CA HIS A 418 17.51 -27.33 -9.85
C HIS A 418 16.83 -27.11 -11.21
N LYS A 419 17.06 -28.04 -12.17
CA LYS A 419 16.53 -27.93 -13.55
C LYS A 419 15.02 -27.85 -13.66
N ASP A 420 14.30 -28.46 -12.72
CA ASP A 420 12.82 -28.50 -12.69
C ASP A 420 12.23 -27.35 -11.82
N LEU A 421 13.07 -26.41 -11.35
CA LEU A 421 12.61 -25.27 -10.56
C LEU A 421 11.82 -24.30 -11.43
N LYS A 422 10.61 -23.98 -10.97
CA LYS A 422 9.74 -22.94 -11.53
C LYS A 422 9.48 -21.91 -10.44
N ILE A 423 10.06 -20.74 -10.58
CA ILE A 423 9.91 -19.65 -9.61
C ILE A 423 8.71 -18.79 -9.98
N GLY A 424 7.79 -18.61 -9.02
CA GLY A 424 6.80 -17.54 -9.05
C GLY A 424 7.30 -16.40 -8.19
N TYR A 425 7.50 -15.23 -8.77
CA TYR A 425 7.99 -14.07 -8.05
C TYR A 425 6.95 -12.96 -8.05
N PHE A 426 6.54 -12.55 -6.86
CA PHE A 426 5.65 -11.42 -6.64
C PHE A 426 6.39 -10.32 -5.90
N ALA A 427 6.50 -9.16 -6.54
CA ALA A 427 7.07 -7.95 -5.99
C ALA A 427 6.32 -6.73 -6.52
N GLN A 428 6.60 -5.55 -5.99
CA GLN A 428 5.96 -4.31 -6.43
C GLN A 428 6.07 -4.09 -7.94
N HIS A 429 7.26 -4.31 -8.52
CA HIS A 429 7.47 -4.14 -9.97
C HIS A 429 6.65 -5.15 -10.82
N THR A 430 6.25 -6.30 -10.26
CA THR A 430 5.38 -7.25 -10.96
C THR A 430 3.99 -6.66 -11.21
N VAL A 431 3.51 -5.85 -10.28
CA VAL A 431 2.23 -5.13 -10.41
C VAL A 431 2.35 -3.98 -11.42
N GLU A 432 3.49 -3.29 -11.41
CA GLU A 432 3.79 -2.17 -12.32
C GLU A 432 4.07 -2.64 -13.76
N SER A 433 4.53 -3.89 -13.95
CA SER A 433 4.83 -4.47 -15.25
C SER A 433 3.61 -4.95 -16.04
N LEU A 434 2.41 -4.83 -15.48
CA LEU A 434 1.18 -5.11 -16.22
C LEU A 434 1.06 -4.14 -17.39
N ARG A 435 0.86 -4.69 -18.59
CA ARG A 435 0.84 -3.93 -19.85
C ARG A 435 -0.36 -3.01 -19.92
N GLU A 436 -0.11 -1.72 -20.06
CA GLU A 436 -1.14 -0.70 -20.26
C GLU A 436 -2.01 -1.00 -21.49
N GLY A 437 -3.30 -0.66 -21.41
CA GLY A 437 -4.27 -0.89 -22.47
C GLY A 437 -4.70 -2.35 -22.65
N SER A 438 -4.09 -3.31 -21.95
CA SER A 438 -4.41 -4.74 -22.07
C SER A 438 -5.40 -5.18 -20.99
N SER A 439 -6.18 -6.22 -21.28
CA SER A 439 -7.11 -6.84 -20.34
C SER A 439 -6.47 -8.00 -19.59
N PRO A 440 -7.07 -8.49 -18.47
CA PRO A 440 -6.67 -9.73 -17.82
C PRO A 440 -6.55 -10.92 -18.76
N LEU A 441 -7.49 -11.03 -19.71
CA LEU A 441 -7.49 -12.10 -20.69
C LEU A 441 -6.32 -11.97 -21.68
N ASP A 442 -5.97 -10.76 -22.12
CA ASP A 442 -4.84 -10.54 -23.03
C ASP A 442 -3.52 -10.99 -22.38
N HIS A 443 -3.33 -10.70 -21.10
CA HIS A 443 -2.15 -11.17 -20.36
C HIS A 443 -2.03 -12.69 -20.30
N LEU A 444 -3.15 -13.43 -20.17
CA LEU A 444 -3.13 -14.89 -20.21
C LEU A 444 -2.93 -15.43 -21.61
N LEU A 445 -3.50 -14.80 -22.63
CA LEU A 445 -3.31 -15.19 -24.04
C LEU A 445 -1.82 -15.09 -24.44
N ASP A 446 -1.15 -14.04 -24.00
CA ASP A 446 0.28 -13.87 -24.23
C ASP A 446 1.12 -14.94 -23.52
N LYS A 447 0.76 -15.30 -22.28
CA LYS A 447 1.46 -16.32 -21.50
C LYS A 447 1.24 -17.75 -22.00
N ALA A 448 0.06 -18.05 -22.51
CA ALA A 448 -0.34 -19.40 -22.88
C ALA A 448 -1.00 -19.44 -24.26
N PRO A 449 -0.27 -19.11 -25.33
CA PRO A 449 -0.80 -19.16 -26.68
C PRO A 449 -1.23 -20.60 -27.01
N GLY A 450 -2.48 -20.78 -27.42
CA GLY A 450 -3.03 -22.09 -27.79
C GLY A 450 -3.93 -22.76 -26.75
N VAL A 451 -4.06 -22.22 -25.57
CA VAL A 451 -5.07 -22.66 -24.59
C VAL A 451 -6.43 -22.06 -24.97
N ALA A 452 -7.49 -22.83 -24.78
CA ALA A 452 -8.84 -22.37 -25.10
C ALA A 452 -9.23 -21.16 -24.22
N THR A 453 -9.73 -20.10 -24.85
CA THR A 453 -10.13 -18.85 -24.17
C THR A 453 -11.11 -19.09 -23.01
N GLN A 454 -11.99 -20.09 -23.13
CA GLN A 454 -12.94 -20.42 -22.05
C GLN A 454 -12.23 -20.88 -20.77
N VAL A 455 -11.18 -21.70 -20.89
CA VAL A 455 -10.39 -22.16 -19.73
C VAL A 455 -9.72 -20.97 -19.02
N MET A 456 -9.21 -20.00 -19.79
CA MET A 456 -8.63 -18.78 -19.23
C MET A 456 -9.68 -17.92 -18.54
N ARG A 457 -10.88 -17.79 -19.11
CA ARG A 457 -12.00 -17.04 -18.51
C ARG A 457 -12.51 -17.70 -17.24
N ASP A 458 -12.62 -19.03 -17.21
CA ASP A 458 -13.02 -19.77 -16.03
C ASP A 458 -11.99 -19.60 -14.90
N PHE A 459 -10.70 -19.65 -15.23
CA PHE A 459 -9.63 -19.36 -14.30
C PHE A 459 -9.68 -17.91 -13.77
N LEU A 460 -9.79 -16.92 -14.64
CA LEU A 460 -9.94 -15.51 -14.26
C LEU A 460 -11.17 -15.30 -13.39
N GLY A 461 -12.24 -16.03 -13.63
CA GLY A 461 -13.44 -16.01 -12.80
C GLY A 461 -13.18 -16.43 -11.35
N THR A 462 -12.25 -17.36 -11.11
CA THR A 462 -11.85 -17.75 -9.73
C THR A 462 -11.07 -16.64 -9.01
N TRP A 463 -10.51 -15.68 -9.76
CA TRP A 463 -9.78 -14.51 -9.26
C TRP A 463 -10.62 -13.22 -9.27
N ASP A 464 -11.95 -13.33 -9.34
CA ASP A 464 -12.91 -12.23 -9.36
C ASP A 464 -12.82 -11.31 -10.61
N PHE A 465 -12.31 -11.87 -11.73
CA PHE A 465 -12.34 -11.25 -13.05
C PHE A 465 -13.33 -11.98 -13.97
N ALA A 466 -14.59 -12.10 -13.50
CA ALA A 466 -15.64 -12.79 -14.25
C ALA A 466 -16.36 -11.84 -15.23
N GLY A 467 -16.96 -12.40 -16.29
CA GLY A 467 -17.78 -11.66 -17.25
C GLY A 467 -16.99 -10.59 -18.00
N ASP A 468 -17.51 -9.36 -18.00
CA ASP A 468 -16.92 -8.22 -18.71
C ASP A 468 -15.60 -7.76 -18.09
N ARG A 469 -15.40 -8.01 -16.77
CA ARG A 469 -14.15 -7.68 -16.07
C ARG A 469 -12.91 -8.37 -16.67
N ALA A 470 -13.05 -9.53 -17.29
CA ALA A 470 -11.96 -10.22 -17.96
C ALA A 470 -11.44 -9.48 -19.21
N PHE A 471 -12.25 -8.57 -19.77
CA PHE A 471 -11.96 -7.81 -20.98
C PHE A 471 -11.70 -6.32 -20.71
N GLU A 472 -11.89 -5.82 -19.48
CA GLU A 472 -11.63 -4.43 -19.14
C GLU A 472 -10.10 -4.15 -19.13
N SER A 473 -9.72 -2.95 -19.59
CA SER A 473 -8.32 -2.50 -19.51
C SER A 473 -7.86 -2.40 -18.07
N VAL A 474 -6.65 -2.90 -17.79
CA VAL A 474 -6.00 -2.80 -16.48
C VAL A 474 -5.72 -1.36 -16.03
N ASP A 475 -5.78 -0.38 -16.94
CA ASP A 475 -5.54 1.04 -16.64
C ASP A 475 -6.57 1.59 -15.65
N GLY A 476 -7.80 1.08 -15.73
CA GLY A 476 -8.88 1.42 -14.81
C GLY A 476 -8.86 0.68 -13.47
N PHE A 477 -7.93 -0.27 -13.28
CA PHE A 477 -7.87 -1.10 -12.09
C PHE A 477 -7.23 -0.35 -10.92
N SER A 478 -7.77 -0.57 -9.73
CA SER A 478 -7.11 -0.17 -8.47
C SER A 478 -5.81 -0.95 -8.26
N GLY A 479 -4.92 -0.43 -7.39
CA GLY A 479 -3.69 -1.14 -7.04
C GLY A 479 -3.93 -2.56 -6.54
N GLY A 480 -4.98 -2.79 -5.75
CA GLY A 480 -5.36 -4.12 -5.28
C GLY A 480 -5.86 -5.05 -6.38
N GLU A 481 -6.62 -4.55 -7.37
CA GLU A 481 -7.04 -5.33 -8.52
C GLU A 481 -5.86 -5.71 -9.42
N ARG A 482 -4.91 -4.79 -9.61
CA ARG A 482 -3.65 -5.08 -10.32
C ARG A 482 -2.81 -6.13 -9.59
N ALA A 483 -2.67 -6.02 -8.26
CA ALA A 483 -1.95 -7.01 -7.45
C ALA A 483 -2.61 -8.40 -7.52
N ARG A 484 -3.96 -8.45 -7.48
CA ARG A 484 -4.74 -9.69 -7.66
C ARG A 484 -4.48 -10.32 -9.02
N LEU A 485 -4.47 -9.51 -10.08
CA LEU A 485 -4.16 -10.00 -11.43
C LEU A 485 -2.72 -10.54 -11.52
N ALA A 486 -1.75 -9.82 -10.95
CA ALA A 486 -0.36 -10.28 -10.90
C ALA A 486 -0.22 -11.64 -10.20
N LEU A 487 -0.89 -11.81 -9.04
CA LEU A 487 -0.93 -13.11 -8.34
C LEU A 487 -1.61 -14.20 -9.17
N ALA A 488 -2.70 -13.87 -9.87
CA ALA A 488 -3.37 -14.81 -10.77
C ALA A 488 -2.44 -15.27 -11.90
N LEU A 489 -1.69 -14.36 -12.52
CA LEU A 489 -0.73 -14.69 -13.58
C LEU A 489 0.43 -15.57 -13.07
N ILE A 490 0.87 -15.37 -11.82
CA ILE A 490 1.86 -16.23 -11.17
C ILE A 490 1.25 -17.62 -10.90
N ALA A 491 0.04 -17.68 -10.35
CA ALA A 491 -0.63 -18.93 -10.04
C ALA A 491 -0.93 -19.77 -11.31
N TRP A 492 -1.17 -19.11 -12.46
CA TRP A 492 -1.34 -19.78 -13.74
C TRP A 492 -0.13 -20.64 -14.14
N ASP A 493 1.09 -20.16 -13.88
CA ASP A 493 2.33 -20.84 -14.21
C ASP A 493 2.61 -22.08 -13.33
N LYS A 494 1.83 -22.28 -12.27
CA LYS A 494 1.99 -23.37 -11.29
C LYS A 494 3.42 -23.46 -10.78
N PRO A 495 3.94 -22.42 -10.12
CA PRO A 495 5.30 -22.44 -9.60
C PRO A 495 5.46 -23.51 -8.52
N ASN A 496 6.67 -24.05 -8.38
CA ASN A 496 7.04 -24.94 -7.29
C ASN A 496 7.89 -24.24 -6.20
N LEU A 497 8.34 -23.03 -6.46
CA LEU A 497 8.89 -22.09 -5.47
C LEU A 497 8.19 -20.74 -5.64
N LEU A 498 7.60 -20.23 -4.56
CA LEU A 498 6.95 -18.93 -4.54
C LEU A 498 7.78 -17.97 -3.69
N LEU A 499 8.23 -16.88 -4.29
CA LEU A 499 8.95 -15.79 -3.64
C LEU A 499 8.03 -14.57 -3.58
N LEU A 500 7.82 -14.07 -2.37
CA LEU A 500 6.93 -12.94 -2.11
C LEU A 500 7.75 -11.82 -1.45
N ASP A 501 7.88 -10.68 -2.13
CA ASP A 501 8.53 -9.48 -1.59
C ASP A 501 7.46 -8.43 -1.29
N GLU A 502 7.23 -8.17 0.01
CA GLU A 502 6.19 -7.29 0.53
C GLU A 502 4.79 -7.55 -0.06
N PRO A 503 4.30 -8.81 -0.06
CA PRO A 503 3.09 -9.19 -0.79
C PRO A 503 1.82 -8.54 -0.27
N THR A 504 1.84 -8.02 0.94
CA THR A 504 0.69 -7.37 1.58
C THR A 504 0.49 -5.92 1.14
N ASN A 505 1.50 -5.31 0.53
CA ASN A 505 1.36 -3.97 -0.03
C ASN A 505 0.31 -3.98 -1.14
N HIS A 506 -0.60 -3.01 -1.11
CA HIS A 506 -1.71 -2.86 -2.05
C HIS A 506 -2.82 -3.93 -2.00
N LEU A 507 -2.70 -4.98 -1.14
CA LEU A 507 -3.78 -5.94 -0.93
C LEU A 507 -4.76 -5.41 0.12
N ASP A 508 -6.06 -5.51 -0.17
CA ASP A 508 -7.09 -5.28 0.83
C ASP A 508 -7.16 -6.44 1.84
N LEU A 509 -7.89 -6.24 2.93
CA LEU A 509 -7.97 -7.22 4.01
C LEU A 509 -8.46 -8.59 3.52
N ASP A 510 -9.48 -8.61 2.65
CA ASP A 510 -10.04 -9.86 2.10
C ASP A 510 -8.97 -10.63 1.29
N MET A 511 -8.15 -9.91 0.51
CA MET A 511 -7.05 -10.49 -0.25
C MET A 511 -5.89 -10.98 0.61
N ARG A 512 -5.57 -10.25 1.70
CA ARG A 512 -4.52 -10.68 2.65
C ARG A 512 -4.91 -11.98 3.34
N GLU A 513 -6.17 -12.11 3.76
CA GLU A 513 -6.70 -13.35 4.32
C GLU A 513 -6.67 -14.49 3.32
N ALA A 514 -7.18 -14.25 2.11
CA ALA A 514 -7.16 -15.25 1.06
C ALA A 514 -5.74 -15.72 0.70
N LEU A 515 -4.76 -14.80 0.70
CA LEU A 515 -3.35 -15.13 0.49
C LEU A 515 -2.80 -15.96 1.66
N ALA A 516 -3.09 -15.58 2.90
CA ALA A 516 -2.66 -16.33 4.09
C ALA A 516 -3.24 -17.77 4.06
N ASP A 517 -4.54 -17.92 3.77
CA ASP A 517 -5.20 -19.21 3.65
C ASP A 517 -4.61 -20.05 2.48
N ALA A 518 -4.28 -19.41 1.35
CA ALA A 518 -3.69 -20.08 0.20
C ALA A 518 -2.24 -20.55 0.44
N LEU A 519 -1.53 -19.91 1.38
CA LEU A 519 -0.17 -20.27 1.80
C LEU A 519 -0.15 -21.28 2.96
N ALA A 520 -1.23 -21.42 3.72
CA ALA A 520 -1.36 -22.36 4.82
C ALA A 520 -1.44 -23.82 4.34
#